data_c2cc5a764ef3f5dae5e846b51f97f232
#
_entry.id   c2cc5a764ef3f5dae5e846b51f97f232
#
_cell.length_a   1.000
_cell.length_b   1.000
_cell.length_c   1.000
_cell.angle_alpha   90.00
_cell.angle_beta   90.00
_cell.angle_gamma   90.00
#
_symmetry.space_group_name_H-M   'P 1'
#
loop_
_entity.id
_entity.type
_entity.pdbx_description
1 polymer ?
#
loop_
_entity_poly.entity_id
_entity_poly.type
_entity_poly.pdbx_seq_one_letter_code
_entity_poly.pdbx_strand_id
1 'polypeptide(L)'
;KFGQWLKEHYCLPKGVKHIQEDIVDVPTNENGVKCLVTKTYSYYADLYIDCTGFKSLLLDKTLNEPFESLTDTLPNNSAWAVRAPYRDRENELKPYTNCTAIENGWVWNIPLWNRVGTGYVYSDKFIDDETALKEFQKHLGSRAPKNKSDYKNIKMRVGIHKRLWVKNVAAIGLSAGFIEPLESNGLFSVHEFLGELIRNLKREKVSQFDRDNFTFTC
;
A
#
# COMPACT_ATOMS: atom_id res chain seq x y z
N LYS A 1 8.22 11.24 7.73
CA LYS A 1 8.89 12.56 7.55
C LYS A 1 8.60 13.17 6.17
N PHE A 2 8.79 12.41 5.04
CA PHE A 2 8.59 12.95 3.69
C PHE A 2 7.12 13.36 3.42
N GLY A 3 6.16 12.48 3.71
CA GLY A 3 4.73 12.81 3.54
C GLY A 3 4.28 14.01 4.39
N GLN A 4 4.81 14.14 5.62
CA GLN A 4 4.54 15.30 6.45
C GLN A 4 5.15 16.58 5.85
N TRP A 5 6.37 16.49 5.33
CA TRP A 5 7.01 17.62 4.64
C TRP A 5 6.21 18.07 3.41
N LEU A 6 5.78 17.11 2.57
CA LEU A 6 4.90 17.40 1.42
C LEU A 6 3.61 18.08 1.85
N LYS A 7 2.96 17.58 2.90
CA LYS A 7 1.75 18.19 3.45
C LYS A 7 2.00 19.64 3.83
N GLU A 8 3.01 19.91 4.68
CA GLU A 8 3.25 21.21 5.30
C GLU A 8 3.81 22.24 4.32
N HIS A 9 4.72 21.84 3.42
CA HIS A 9 5.47 22.76 2.58
C HIS A 9 4.92 22.85 1.15
N TYR A 10 4.10 21.91 0.74
CA TYR A 10 3.56 21.90 -0.61
C TYR A 10 2.02 21.91 -0.66
N CYS A 11 1.36 20.98 0.02
CA CYS A 11 -0.09 20.81 -0.10
C CYS A 11 -0.87 21.95 0.58
N LEU A 12 -0.61 22.21 1.86
CA LEU A 12 -1.33 23.26 2.61
C LEU A 12 -1.15 24.65 2.00
N PRO A 13 0.06 25.11 1.59
CA PRO A 13 0.23 26.40 0.93
C PRO A 13 -0.51 26.53 -0.40
N LYS A 14 -0.83 25.40 -1.05
CA LYS A 14 -1.63 25.36 -2.29
C LYS A 14 -3.14 25.21 -2.05
N GLY A 15 -3.60 25.36 -0.82
CA GLY A 15 -5.02 25.34 -0.48
C GLY A 15 -5.61 23.95 -0.22
N VAL A 16 -4.80 22.89 -0.18
CA VAL A 16 -5.27 21.55 0.19
C VAL A 16 -5.71 21.57 1.66
N LYS A 17 -6.93 21.15 1.92
CA LYS A 17 -7.46 21.00 3.29
C LYS A 17 -7.08 19.62 3.83
N HIS A 18 -6.38 19.59 4.95
CA HIS A 18 -6.07 18.36 5.68
C HIS A 18 -7.05 18.20 6.83
N ILE A 19 -7.84 17.13 6.80
CA ILE A 19 -8.84 16.81 7.81
C ILE A 19 -8.41 15.49 8.46
N GLN A 20 -8.35 15.48 9.78
CA GLN A 20 -7.93 14.30 10.56
C GLN A 20 -9.12 13.81 11.38
N GLU A 21 -9.99 13.05 10.72
CA GLU A 21 -11.20 12.47 11.30
C GLU A 21 -11.38 11.02 10.82
N ASP A 22 -12.07 10.21 11.63
CA ASP A 22 -12.43 8.86 11.26
C ASP A 22 -13.72 8.87 10.44
N ILE A 23 -13.70 8.18 9.28
CA ILE A 23 -14.90 7.94 8.48
C ILE A 23 -15.72 6.85 9.18
N VAL A 24 -16.93 7.17 9.55
CA VAL A 24 -17.87 6.27 10.24
C VAL A 24 -18.92 5.67 9.31
N ASP A 25 -19.25 6.36 8.20
CA ASP A 25 -20.18 5.86 7.19
C ASP A 25 -19.85 6.43 5.80
N VAL A 26 -20.26 5.71 4.76
CA VAL A 26 -20.08 6.11 3.35
C VAL A 26 -21.37 5.81 2.58
N PRO A 27 -22.39 6.67 2.69
CA PRO A 27 -23.62 6.50 1.93
C PRO A 27 -23.39 6.63 0.42
N THR A 28 -24.13 5.83 -0.34
CA THR A 28 -24.04 5.77 -1.81
C THR A 28 -25.35 6.19 -2.47
N ASN A 29 -25.28 6.51 -3.75
CA ASN A 29 -26.41 6.72 -4.64
C ASN A 29 -26.10 6.13 -6.05
N GLU A 30 -26.94 6.42 -7.02
CA GLU A 30 -26.73 5.99 -8.41
C GLU A 30 -25.39 6.43 -9.03
N ASN A 31 -24.84 7.58 -8.59
CA ASN A 31 -23.60 8.15 -9.06
C ASN A 31 -22.34 7.64 -8.30
N GLY A 32 -22.51 6.83 -7.28
CA GLY A 32 -21.44 6.27 -6.47
C GLY A 32 -21.47 6.73 -5.00
N VAL A 33 -20.34 7.18 -4.48
CA VAL A 33 -20.25 7.72 -3.12
C VAL A 33 -20.92 9.09 -3.07
N LYS A 34 -21.92 9.23 -2.17
CA LYS A 34 -22.64 10.49 -1.96
C LYS A 34 -21.79 11.46 -1.11
N CYS A 35 -21.25 10.98 -0.01
CA CYS A 35 -20.38 11.73 0.89
C CYS A 35 -19.59 10.79 1.80
N LEU A 36 -18.58 11.35 2.48
CA LEU A 36 -17.88 10.69 3.58
C LEU A 36 -18.41 11.26 4.89
N VAL A 37 -18.96 10.41 5.75
CA VAL A 37 -19.54 10.82 7.04
C VAL A 37 -18.52 10.56 8.14
N THR A 38 -18.27 11.57 8.95
CA THR A 38 -17.49 11.48 10.19
C THR A 38 -18.41 11.70 11.40
N LYS A 39 -17.89 11.68 12.59
CA LYS A 39 -18.67 12.04 13.79
C LYS A 39 -19.12 13.49 13.81
N THR A 40 -18.42 14.36 13.09
CA THR A 40 -18.60 15.82 13.15
C THR A 40 -19.29 16.36 11.91
N TYR A 41 -18.89 15.90 10.70
CA TYR A 41 -19.34 16.46 9.43
C TYR A 41 -19.58 15.39 8.36
N SER A 42 -20.23 15.82 7.27
CA SER A 42 -20.32 15.07 6.01
C SER A 42 -19.56 15.83 4.92
N TYR A 43 -18.64 15.14 4.25
CA TYR A 43 -17.78 15.71 3.22
C TYR A 43 -18.24 15.25 1.83
N TYR A 44 -18.52 16.19 0.95
CA TYR A 44 -18.98 15.98 -0.42
C TYR A 44 -17.90 16.29 -1.41
N ALA A 45 -17.81 15.52 -2.48
CA ALA A 45 -16.88 15.75 -3.59
C ALA A 45 -17.45 15.17 -4.89
N ASP A 46 -16.96 15.68 -6.02
CA ASP A 46 -17.30 15.16 -7.35
C ASP A 46 -16.51 13.88 -7.67
N LEU A 47 -15.30 13.74 -7.10
CA LEU A 47 -14.43 12.58 -7.25
C LEU A 47 -13.80 12.26 -5.89
N TYR A 48 -13.80 10.98 -5.54
CA TYR A 48 -13.12 10.43 -4.37
C TYR A 48 -11.95 9.57 -4.84
N ILE A 49 -10.77 9.81 -4.27
CA ILE A 49 -9.60 8.99 -4.53
C ILE A 49 -9.37 8.08 -3.32
N ASP A 50 -9.57 6.77 -3.52
CA ASP A 50 -9.36 5.78 -2.47
C ASP A 50 -7.87 5.48 -2.31
N CYS A 51 -7.27 5.96 -1.24
CA CYS A 51 -5.91 5.68 -0.80
C CYS A 51 -5.89 4.98 0.56
N THR A 52 -6.93 4.21 0.89
CA THR A 52 -7.10 3.60 2.22
C THR A 52 -6.32 2.29 2.42
N GLY A 53 -5.36 2.01 1.53
CA GLY A 53 -4.50 0.84 1.61
C GLY A 53 -5.26 -0.46 1.34
N PHE A 54 -4.79 -1.57 1.88
CA PHE A 54 -5.44 -2.89 1.70
C PHE A 54 -6.90 -2.95 2.18
N LYS A 55 -7.35 -1.96 2.94
CA LYS A 55 -8.76 -1.85 3.35
C LYS A 55 -9.67 -1.56 2.15
N SER A 56 -9.20 -0.79 1.17
CA SER A 56 -9.95 -0.36 -0.02
C SER A 56 -11.38 0.06 0.34
N LEU A 57 -11.48 1.07 1.23
CA LEU A 57 -12.72 1.44 1.89
C LEU A 57 -13.82 1.84 0.91
N LEU A 58 -13.45 2.62 -0.12
CA LEU A 58 -14.43 3.15 -1.06
C LEU A 58 -14.68 2.19 -2.22
N LEU A 59 -13.62 1.69 -2.85
CA LEU A 59 -13.76 0.86 -4.04
C LEU A 59 -14.28 -0.55 -3.71
N ASP A 60 -13.67 -1.23 -2.71
CA ASP A 60 -14.09 -2.57 -2.30
C ASP A 60 -15.28 -2.52 -1.34
N LYS A 61 -15.09 -1.96 -0.13
CA LYS A 61 -16.06 -2.10 0.95
C LYS A 61 -17.38 -1.34 0.70
N THR A 62 -17.31 -0.22 -0.03
CA THR A 62 -18.49 0.60 -0.31
C THR A 62 -19.12 0.28 -1.66
N LEU A 63 -18.30 0.20 -2.74
CA LEU A 63 -18.82 -0.05 -4.09
C LEU A 63 -18.85 -1.53 -4.49
N ASN A 64 -18.30 -2.42 -3.66
CA ASN A 64 -18.23 -3.87 -3.88
C ASN A 64 -17.58 -4.25 -5.23
N GLU A 65 -16.55 -3.51 -5.64
CA GLU A 65 -15.86 -3.83 -6.86
C GLU A 65 -15.08 -5.15 -6.72
N PRO A 66 -15.24 -6.10 -7.66
CA PRO A 66 -14.57 -7.39 -7.60
C PRO A 66 -13.06 -7.27 -7.55
N PHE A 67 -12.43 -8.10 -6.72
CA PHE A 67 -10.99 -8.23 -6.60
C PHE A 67 -10.53 -9.55 -7.21
N GLU A 68 -9.56 -9.48 -8.10
CA GLU A 68 -8.94 -10.64 -8.74
C GLU A 68 -7.66 -11.00 -7.99
N SER A 69 -7.67 -12.15 -7.31
CA SER A 69 -6.50 -12.64 -6.59
C SER A 69 -5.46 -13.20 -7.55
N LEU A 70 -4.20 -12.89 -7.29
CA LEU A 70 -3.03 -13.42 -8.01
C LEU A 70 -2.23 -14.41 -7.17
N THR A 71 -2.74 -14.87 -6.04
CA THR A 71 -2.01 -15.74 -5.10
C THR A 71 -1.66 -17.11 -5.65
N ASP A 72 -2.33 -17.58 -6.72
CA ASP A 72 -1.98 -18.83 -7.40
C ASP A 72 -0.68 -18.71 -8.21
N THR A 73 -0.36 -17.50 -8.70
CA THR A 73 0.87 -17.21 -9.46
C THR A 73 1.93 -16.54 -8.56
N LEU A 74 1.49 -15.66 -7.67
CA LEU A 74 2.34 -14.90 -6.74
C LEU A 74 1.93 -15.22 -5.29
N PRO A 75 2.41 -16.34 -4.73
CA PRO A 75 1.88 -16.88 -3.48
C PRO A 75 2.30 -16.10 -2.22
N ASN A 76 3.27 -15.21 -2.30
CA ASN A 76 3.79 -14.46 -1.15
C ASN A 76 2.80 -13.39 -0.69
N ASN A 77 2.07 -13.67 0.38
CA ASN A 77 0.98 -12.84 0.89
C ASN A 77 1.18 -12.38 2.34
N SER A 78 2.32 -12.67 2.92
CA SER A 78 2.61 -12.35 4.33
C SER A 78 4.04 -11.85 4.50
N ALA A 79 4.26 -10.98 5.48
CA ALA A 79 5.60 -10.56 5.84
C ALA A 79 5.74 -10.26 7.34
N TRP A 80 6.90 -10.58 7.90
CA TRP A 80 7.38 -10.03 9.15
C TRP A 80 8.36 -8.90 8.89
N ALA A 81 8.15 -7.76 9.48
CA ALA A 81 9.01 -6.59 9.34
C ALA A 81 9.55 -6.13 10.69
N VAL A 82 10.81 -5.69 10.70
CA VAL A 82 11.47 -5.19 11.91
C VAL A 82 12.52 -4.13 11.58
N ARG A 83 12.87 -3.35 12.59
CA ARG A 83 13.99 -2.39 12.54
C ARG A 83 15.18 -3.02 13.24
N ALA A 84 16.25 -3.32 12.51
CA ALA A 84 17.45 -3.92 13.05
C ALA A 84 18.59 -2.88 13.17
N PRO A 85 19.44 -2.96 14.21
CA PRO A 85 20.66 -2.16 14.25
C PRO A 85 21.68 -2.66 13.24
N TYR A 86 22.63 -1.81 12.85
CA TYR A 86 23.84 -2.24 12.18
C TYR A 86 24.74 -3.05 13.15
N ARG A 87 25.44 -4.04 12.65
CA ARG A 87 26.58 -4.66 13.33
C ARG A 87 27.86 -3.85 13.03
N ASP A 88 28.04 -3.53 11.78
CA ASP A 88 29.12 -2.72 11.26
C ASP A 88 28.55 -1.76 10.21
N ARG A 89 28.23 -0.53 10.67
CA ARG A 89 27.58 0.46 9.81
C ARG A 89 28.42 0.83 8.58
N GLU A 90 29.74 0.92 8.72
CA GLU A 90 30.61 1.34 7.63
C GLU A 90 30.60 0.32 6.48
N ASN A 91 30.56 -0.96 6.81
CA ASN A 91 30.52 -2.03 5.84
C ASN A 91 29.11 -2.41 5.39
N GLU A 92 28.06 -2.18 6.20
CA GLU A 92 26.69 -2.57 5.90
C GLU A 92 25.87 -1.44 5.25
N LEU A 93 26.24 -0.16 5.41
CA LEU A 93 25.54 0.96 4.78
C LEU A 93 25.88 1.02 3.28
N LYS A 94 25.07 0.36 2.48
CA LYS A 94 25.21 0.29 1.02
C LYS A 94 24.10 1.09 0.33
N PRO A 95 24.32 1.60 -0.90
CA PRO A 95 23.31 2.36 -1.65
C PRO A 95 22.31 1.46 -2.39
N TYR A 96 22.10 0.24 -1.94
CA TYR A 96 21.17 -0.72 -2.53
C TYR A 96 20.48 -1.58 -1.48
N THR A 97 19.30 -2.08 -1.85
CA THR A 97 18.58 -3.12 -1.10
C THR A 97 19.19 -4.47 -1.40
N ASN A 98 19.42 -5.27 -0.38
CA ASN A 98 19.85 -6.65 -0.53
C ASN A 98 18.65 -7.58 -0.25
N CYS A 99 18.38 -8.49 -1.17
CA CYS A 99 17.35 -9.52 -1.04
C CYS A 99 18.03 -10.89 -0.94
N THR A 100 17.68 -11.65 0.10
CA THR A 100 18.26 -12.96 0.36
C THR A 100 17.15 -14.01 0.43
N ALA A 101 17.20 -15.03 -0.43
CA ALA A 101 16.31 -16.17 -0.32
C ALA A 101 16.66 -17.00 0.93
N ILE A 102 15.64 -17.40 1.67
CA ILE A 102 15.75 -18.34 2.79
C ILE A 102 14.73 -19.47 2.59
N GLU A 103 14.55 -20.33 3.56
CA GLU A 103 13.87 -21.63 3.39
C GLU A 103 12.45 -21.53 2.78
N ASN A 104 11.61 -20.63 3.29
CA ASN A 104 10.20 -20.52 2.84
C ASN A 104 9.86 -19.15 2.24
N GLY A 105 10.86 -18.38 1.78
CA GLY A 105 10.63 -17.07 1.20
C GLY A 105 11.92 -16.27 1.05
N TRP A 106 11.83 -14.95 1.21
CA TRP A 106 12.99 -14.08 1.04
C TRP A 106 12.99 -12.89 2.02
N VAL A 107 14.19 -12.45 2.38
CA VAL A 107 14.41 -11.35 3.32
C VAL A 107 14.93 -10.13 2.55
N TRP A 108 14.28 -8.96 2.74
CA TRP A 108 14.85 -7.69 2.31
C TRP A 108 15.69 -7.08 3.41
N ASN A 109 16.78 -6.41 3.02
CA ASN A 109 17.59 -5.56 3.87
C ASN A 109 17.79 -4.21 3.19
N ILE A 110 17.19 -3.17 3.76
CA ILE A 110 17.28 -1.80 3.27
C ILE A 110 18.17 -1.01 4.21
N PRO A 111 19.42 -0.70 3.83
CA PRO A 111 20.28 0.13 4.64
C PRO A 111 19.75 1.57 4.68
N LEU A 112 19.38 2.03 5.87
CA LEU A 112 18.96 3.40 6.12
C LEU A 112 20.03 4.10 6.97
N TRP A 113 20.03 5.43 7.02
CA TRP A 113 21.08 6.19 7.71
C TRP A 113 21.40 5.72 9.12
N ASN A 114 20.41 5.32 9.92
CA ASN A 114 20.56 4.98 11.34
C ASN A 114 20.18 3.54 11.70
N ARG A 115 19.74 2.72 10.74
CA ARG A 115 19.29 1.34 10.95
C ARG A 115 19.20 0.59 9.66
N VAL A 116 18.99 -0.71 9.76
CA VAL A 116 18.54 -1.55 8.64
C VAL A 116 17.02 -1.74 8.77
N GLY A 117 16.27 -1.38 7.73
CA GLY A 117 14.90 -1.82 7.55
C GLY A 117 14.94 -3.23 6.97
N THR A 118 14.42 -4.23 7.68
CA THR A 118 14.47 -5.60 7.21
C THR A 118 13.15 -6.31 7.44
N GLY A 119 12.86 -7.30 6.63
CA GLY A 119 11.69 -8.14 6.81
C GLY A 119 11.75 -9.38 5.93
N TYR A 120 10.92 -10.34 6.29
CA TYR A 120 10.81 -11.64 5.68
C TYR A 120 9.46 -11.79 5.01
N VAL A 121 9.45 -11.97 3.68
CA VAL A 121 8.27 -12.23 2.85
C VAL A 121 8.12 -13.73 2.68
N TYR A 122 6.91 -14.23 2.89
CA TYR A 122 6.58 -15.65 2.80
C TYR A 122 5.13 -15.85 2.37
N SER A 123 4.77 -17.08 2.05
CA SER A 123 3.38 -17.49 1.80
C SER A 123 2.82 -18.24 3.01
N ASP A 124 1.67 -17.80 3.53
CA ASP A 124 0.98 -18.49 4.64
C ASP A 124 0.35 -19.83 4.21
N LYS A 125 0.38 -20.14 2.92
CA LYS A 125 0.03 -21.47 2.38
C LYS A 125 1.08 -22.53 2.72
N PHE A 126 2.34 -22.15 2.87
CA PHE A 126 3.46 -23.08 3.06
C PHE A 126 4.05 -23.05 4.46
N ILE A 127 3.91 -21.96 5.19
CA ILE A 127 4.46 -21.79 6.54
C ILE A 127 3.55 -20.88 7.38
N ASP A 128 3.30 -21.25 8.62
CA ASP A 128 2.55 -20.40 9.55
C ASP A 128 3.36 -19.20 10.07
N ASP A 129 2.67 -18.18 10.55
CA ASP A 129 3.27 -16.91 11.00
C ASP A 129 4.31 -17.09 12.12
N GLU A 130 4.07 -18.01 13.07
CA GLU A 130 4.98 -18.22 14.20
C GLU A 130 6.27 -18.93 13.77
N THR A 131 6.15 -19.91 12.90
CA THR A 131 7.30 -20.62 12.33
C THR A 131 8.10 -19.69 11.42
N ALA A 132 7.43 -18.89 10.60
CA ALA A 132 8.06 -17.85 9.77
C ALA A 132 8.82 -16.81 10.62
N LEU A 133 8.25 -16.40 11.76
CA LEU A 133 8.95 -15.48 12.67
C LEU A 133 10.23 -16.11 13.24
N LYS A 134 10.18 -17.39 13.65
CA LYS A 134 11.36 -18.11 14.16
C LYS A 134 12.46 -18.23 13.10
N GLU A 135 12.08 -18.57 11.88
CA GLU A 135 13.00 -18.64 10.74
C GLU A 135 13.66 -17.28 10.49
N PHE A 136 12.86 -16.20 10.49
CA PHE A 136 13.37 -14.84 10.34
C PHE A 136 14.31 -14.43 11.49
N GLN A 137 13.96 -14.74 12.73
CA GLN A 137 14.82 -14.48 13.89
C GLN A 137 16.14 -15.24 13.82
N LYS A 138 16.13 -16.51 13.37
CA LYS A 138 17.32 -17.32 13.11
C LYS A 138 18.21 -16.65 12.04
N HIS A 139 17.62 -16.17 10.94
CA HIS A 139 18.34 -15.44 9.88
C HIS A 139 18.97 -14.14 10.40
N LEU A 140 18.25 -13.37 11.20
CA LEU A 140 18.77 -12.14 11.81
C LEU A 140 19.90 -12.40 12.83
N GLY A 141 19.90 -13.55 13.50
CA GLY A 141 20.89 -13.92 14.51
C GLY A 141 20.96 -12.89 15.65
N SER A 142 22.15 -12.39 15.96
CA SER A 142 22.36 -11.41 17.04
C SER A 142 21.65 -10.05 16.85
N ARG A 143 21.17 -9.75 15.64
CA ARG A 143 20.38 -8.53 15.36
C ARG A 143 18.90 -8.68 15.66
N ALA A 144 18.43 -9.90 15.91
CA ALA A 144 17.03 -10.17 16.18
C ALA A 144 16.60 -9.47 17.48
N PRO A 145 15.62 -8.56 17.47
CA PRO A 145 15.01 -8.05 18.69
C PRO A 145 14.43 -9.18 19.53
N LYS A 146 14.54 -9.06 20.86
CA LYS A 146 14.09 -10.09 21.80
C LYS A 146 12.56 -10.11 21.96
N ASN A 147 11.92 -8.95 21.83
CA ASN A 147 10.49 -8.84 22.06
C ASN A 147 9.72 -9.06 20.75
N LYS A 148 8.71 -9.90 20.77
CA LYS A 148 7.82 -10.12 19.62
C LYS A 148 7.11 -8.83 19.20
N SER A 149 6.84 -7.93 20.13
CA SER A 149 6.21 -6.61 19.85
C SER A 149 7.04 -5.68 18.96
N ASP A 150 8.33 -5.94 18.81
CA ASP A 150 9.20 -5.18 17.92
C ASP A 150 9.02 -5.57 16.45
N TYR A 151 8.41 -6.74 16.21
CA TYR A 151 8.11 -7.25 14.89
C TYR A 151 6.68 -6.90 14.48
N LYS A 152 6.49 -6.51 13.25
CA LYS A 152 5.17 -6.23 12.67
C LYS A 152 4.82 -7.32 11.67
N ASN A 153 3.76 -8.08 11.94
CA ASN A 153 3.17 -8.97 10.94
C ASN A 153 2.34 -8.13 9.96
N ILE A 154 2.52 -8.37 8.67
CA ILE A 154 1.84 -7.67 7.58
C ILE A 154 1.19 -8.73 6.70
N LYS A 155 -0.14 -8.69 6.59
CA LYS A 155 -0.88 -9.47 5.62
C LYS A 155 -1.08 -8.63 4.37
N MET A 156 -0.73 -9.19 3.22
CA MET A 156 -0.79 -8.52 1.93
C MET A 156 -1.91 -9.14 1.09
N ARG A 157 -2.75 -8.29 0.54
CA ARG A 157 -3.79 -8.71 -0.39
C ARG A 157 -3.22 -8.65 -1.80
N VAL A 158 -2.71 -9.81 -2.27
CA VAL A 158 -2.06 -9.93 -3.58
C VAL A 158 -3.10 -10.10 -4.67
N GLY A 159 -3.12 -9.17 -5.61
CA GLY A 159 -4.09 -9.07 -6.69
C GLY A 159 -4.46 -7.64 -7.01
N ILE A 160 -5.48 -7.46 -7.84
CA ILE A 160 -5.94 -6.15 -8.31
C ILE A 160 -7.47 -6.12 -8.42
N HIS A 161 -8.08 -4.98 -8.21
CA HIS A 161 -9.50 -4.81 -8.51
C HIS A 161 -9.75 -4.83 -10.02
N LYS A 162 -10.87 -5.41 -10.44
CA LYS A 162 -11.25 -5.54 -11.84
C LYS A 162 -11.35 -4.19 -12.55
N ARG A 163 -11.86 -3.17 -11.85
CA ARG A 163 -11.88 -1.78 -12.31
C ARG A 163 -11.30 -0.89 -11.23
N LEU A 164 -10.42 0.01 -11.63
CA LEU A 164 -9.73 0.93 -10.72
C LEU A 164 -10.44 2.27 -10.57
N TRP A 165 -11.36 2.58 -11.49
CA TRP A 165 -12.22 3.77 -11.43
C TRP A 165 -13.67 3.38 -11.68
N VAL A 166 -14.48 3.41 -10.63
CA VAL A 166 -15.90 3.06 -10.66
C VAL A 166 -16.73 4.27 -10.24
N LYS A 167 -17.60 4.71 -11.13
CA LYS A 167 -18.46 5.91 -10.92
C LYS A 167 -17.59 7.12 -10.54
N ASN A 168 -17.74 7.65 -9.33
CA ASN A 168 -16.98 8.78 -8.80
C ASN A 168 -15.87 8.37 -7.81
N VAL A 169 -15.41 7.11 -7.86
CA VAL A 169 -14.31 6.62 -7.02
C VAL A 169 -13.20 6.07 -7.89
N ALA A 170 -11.97 6.59 -7.74
CA ALA A 170 -10.75 6.05 -8.32
C ALA A 170 -9.85 5.54 -7.18
N ALA A 171 -9.31 4.32 -7.30
CA ALA A 171 -8.38 3.75 -6.33
C ALA A 171 -6.94 3.88 -6.78
N ILE A 172 -6.03 4.18 -5.85
CA ILE A 172 -4.60 4.35 -6.10
C ILE A 172 -3.79 3.66 -5.01
N GLY A 173 -2.70 2.99 -5.41
CA GLY A 173 -1.82 2.26 -4.52
C GLY A 173 -2.47 0.99 -3.98
N LEU A 174 -2.25 0.64 -2.71
CA LEU A 174 -2.71 -0.62 -2.13
C LEU A 174 -4.25 -0.77 -2.08
N SER A 175 -5.01 0.28 -2.28
CA SER A 175 -6.48 0.22 -2.42
C SER A 175 -6.90 -0.25 -3.82
N ALA A 176 -6.08 -0.03 -4.83
CA ALA A 176 -6.26 -0.54 -6.18
C ALA A 176 -5.84 -2.02 -6.30
N GLY A 177 -4.66 -2.34 -5.77
CA GLY A 177 -4.10 -3.68 -5.82
C GLY A 177 -2.67 -3.70 -5.29
N PHE A 178 -2.11 -4.90 -5.25
CA PHE A 178 -0.72 -5.14 -4.86
C PHE A 178 -0.24 -6.43 -5.52
N ILE A 179 1.00 -6.41 -6.00
CA ILE A 179 1.59 -7.58 -6.63
C ILE A 179 2.64 -8.18 -5.67
N GLU A 180 3.87 -8.18 -6.06
CA GLU A 180 4.99 -8.76 -5.31
C GLU A 180 5.92 -7.61 -4.84
N PRO A 181 6.40 -7.60 -3.57
CA PRO A 181 7.22 -6.51 -3.06
C PRO A 181 8.69 -6.58 -3.50
N LEU A 182 9.14 -7.63 -4.17
CA LEU A 182 10.55 -7.86 -4.54
C LEU A 182 11.14 -6.71 -5.38
N GLU A 183 10.40 -6.26 -6.38
CA GLU A 183 10.80 -5.18 -7.28
C GLU A 183 10.63 -3.78 -6.65
N SER A 184 10.09 -3.69 -5.43
CA SER A 184 9.80 -2.42 -4.73
C SER A 184 8.95 -1.43 -5.54
N ASN A 185 8.08 -1.91 -6.41
CA ASN A 185 7.30 -1.13 -7.38
C ASN A 185 6.07 -0.41 -6.78
N GLY A 186 5.80 -0.56 -5.48
CA GLY A 186 4.62 0.02 -4.86
C GLY A 186 4.49 1.55 -4.98
N LEU A 187 5.57 2.31 -4.83
CA LEU A 187 5.56 3.76 -5.06
C LEU A 187 5.59 4.12 -6.54
N PHE A 188 6.23 3.31 -7.36
CA PHE A 188 6.23 3.50 -8.82
C PHE A 188 4.81 3.40 -9.36
N SER A 189 4.06 2.36 -9.00
CA SER A 189 2.66 2.21 -9.41
C SER A 189 1.77 3.37 -8.95
N VAL A 190 1.98 3.91 -7.75
CA VAL A 190 1.28 5.13 -7.30
C VAL A 190 1.53 6.31 -8.23
N HIS A 191 2.78 6.53 -8.67
CA HIS A 191 3.11 7.63 -9.59
C HIS A 191 2.50 7.43 -10.98
N GLU A 192 2.55 6.20 -11.51
CA GLU A 192 1.92 5.87 -12.80
C GLU A 192 0.39 6.10 -12.73
N PHE A 193 -0.26 5.58 -11.70
CA PHE A 193 -1.71 5.75 -11.51
C PHE A 193 -2.09 7.23 -11.37
N LEU A 194 -1.31 8.02 -10.63
CA LEU A 194 -1.54 9.47 -10.55
C LEU A 194 -1.36 10.16 -11.90
N GLY A 195 -0.35 9.78 -12.66
CA GLY A 195 -0.11 10.30 -14.01
C GLY A 195 -1.28 10.02 -14.94
N GLU A 196 -1.79 8.79 -14.95
CA GLU A 196 -2.96 8.39 -15.74
C GLU A 196 -4.23 9.10 -15.28
N LEU A 197 -4.47 9.19 -13.97
CA LEU A 197 -5.62 9.92 -13.44
C LEU A 197 -5.61 11.37 -13.91
N ILE A 198 -4.47 12.07 -13.81
CA ILE A 198 -4.33 13.45 -14.25
C ILE A 198 -4.58 13.58 -15.77
N ARG A 199 -4.10 12.65 -16.60
CA ARG A 199 -4.34 12.66 -18.05
C ARG A 199 -5.83 12.58 -18.37
N ASN A 200 -6.55 11.68 -17.70
CA ASN A 200 -7.99 11.49 -17.92
C ASN A 200 -8.83 12.64 -17.34
N LEU A 201 -8.38 13.31 -16.26
CA LEU A 201 -9.05 14.47 -15.68
C LEU A 201 -8.86 15.78 -16.47
N LYS A 202 -7.92 15.84 -17.42
CA LYS A 202 -7.73 17.03 -18.28
C LYS A 202 -8.85 17.27 -19.30
N ARG A 203 -9.74 16.32 -19.49
CA ARG A 203 -10.88 16.44 -20.39
C ARG A 203 -11.98 17.26 -19.75
N GLU A 204 -12.73 18.02 -20.53
CA GLU A 204 -13.84 18.87 -20.04
C GLU A 204 -14.90 18.05 -19.30
N LYS A 205 -15.11 16.80 -19.74
CA LYS A 205 -16.08 15.89 -19.12
C LYS A 205 -15.51 14.47 -19.06
N VAL A 206 -15.45 13.91 -17.87
CA VAL A 206 -15.05 12.52 -17.66
C VAL A 206 -16.18 11.58 -18.08
N SER A 207 -15.90 10.74 -19.07
CA SER A 207 -16.81 9.72 -19.60
C SER A 207 -16.53 8.32 -19.04
N GLN A 208 -17.34 7.33 -19.40
CA GLN A 208 -17.05 5.94 -19.08
C GLN A 208 -15.76 5.46 -19.75
N PHE A 209 -15.51 5.90 -20.99
CA PHE A 209 -14.26 5.59 -21.71
C PHE A 209 -13.02 6.03 -20.91
N ASP A 210 -13.04 7.19 -20.26
CA ASP A 210 -11.91 7.68 -19.47
C ASP A 210 -11.65 6.79 -18.23
N ARG A 211 -12.71 6.31 -17.60
CA ARG A 211 -12.62 5.37 -16.45
C ARG A 211 -12.08 4.01 -16.88
N ASP A 212 -12.57 3.50 -18.01
CA ASP A 212 -12.13 2.22 -18.57
C ASP A 212 -10.67 2.31 -19.04
N ASN A 213 -10.29 3.42 -19.68
CA ASN A 213 -8.92 3.71 -20.09
C ASN A 213 -7.98 3.79 -18.90
N PHE A 214 -8.35 4.45 -17.81
CA PHE A 214 -7.58 4.47 -16.58
C PHE A 214 -7.35 3.06 -16.05
N THR A 215 -8.40 2.23 -15.98
CA THR A 215 -8.29 0.84 -15.53
C THR A 215 -7.39 0.00 -16.43
N PHE A 216 -7.48 0.20 -17.76
CA PHE A 216 -6.70 -0.58 -18.73
C PHE A 216 -5.21 -0.20 -18.73
N THR A 217 -4.89 1.07 -18.47
CA THR A 217 -3.52 1.59 -18.54
C THR A 217 -2.74 1.38 -17.25
N CYS A 218 -3.43 1.30 -16.10
CA CYS A 218 -2.84 1.03 -14.79
C CYS A 218 -2.77 -0.46 -14.47
#